data_5820efa42ba057365870e2f2be03a6be
#
_entry.id   5820efa42ba057365870e2f2be03a6be
#
_cell.length_a   1.000
_cell.length_b   1.000
_cell.length_c   1.000
_cell.angle_alpha   90.00
_cell.angle_beta   90.00
_cell.angle_gamma   90.00
#
_symmetry.space_group_name_H-M   'P 1'
#
loop_
_entity.id
_entity.type
_entity.pdbx_description
1 polymer ?
#
loop_
_entity_poly.entity_id
_entity_poly.type
_entity_poly.pdbx_seq_one_letter_code
_entity_poly.pdbx_strand_id
1 'polypeptide(L)'
;MGFVKIRRRKPIGRIWPPLLWICPFLLVAVVFMLVDSCSVRERAAASERAVEDCEVVGDEHELLVTGYCNCGKCCGWRKKWFFFGEPVYNYGKMKGKPKKVGVTASGTVAAKGTIAADPAVYPFGTKIEIPGYGSGIVQDVGGSIKGAHIDIWFPSHMEALAWGARKLKVKVENSKGAGSADAR
;
A
#
# COMPACT_ATOMS: atom_id res chain seq x y z
N MET A 1 -77.85 -63.52 21.70
CA MET A 1 -77.67 -62.35 22.63
C MET A 1 -76.16 -62.12 22.86
N GLY A 2 -75.56 -61.23 22.13
CA GLY A 2 -74.16 -60.98 22.22
C GLY A 2 -73.88 -59.59 22.85
N PHE A 3 -73.21 -59.58 23.98
CA PHE A 3 -72.89 -58.35 24.65
C PHE A 3 -71.67 -57.74 23.98
N VAL A 4 -71.80 -56.51 23.42
CA VAL A 4 -70.72 -55.71 22.89
C VAL A 4 -70.07 -54.97 24.06
N LYS A 5 -68.78 -55.26 24.30
CA LYS A 5 -67.96 -54.67 25.35
C LYS A 5 -67.36 -53.38 24.86
N ILE A 6 -67.88 -52.22 25.29
CA ILE A 6 -67.37 -50.88 24.97
C ILE A 6 -66.10 -50.62 25.77
N ARG A 7 -64.98 -50.53 25.06
CA ARG A 7 -63.67 -50.18 25.63
C ARG A 7 -63.54 -48.64 25.80
N ARG A 8 -63.53 -48.19 27.02
CA ARG A 8 -63.29 -46.78 27.36
C ARG A 8 -61.83 -46.39 26.99
N ARG A 9 -61.67 -45.39 26.13
CA ARG A 9 -60.36 -44.78 25.83
C ARG A 9 -59.97 -43.88 27.03
N LYS A 10 -58.71 -43.99 27.47
CA LYS A 10 -58.08 -43.11 28.47
C LYS A 10 -57.88 -41.75 27.87
N PRO A 11 -58.01 -40.61 28.60
CA PRO A 11 -57.72 -39.29 28.12
C PRO A 11 -56.21 -39.15 27.93
N ILE A 12 -55.77 -38.65 26.74
CA ILE A 12 -54.41 -38.31 26.42
C ILE A 12 -54.10 -37.02 27.18
N GLY A 13 -53.21 -37.13 28.19
CA GLY A 13 -52.70 -35.98 28.91
C GLY A 13 -51.96 -35.07 27.95
N ARG A 14 -52.42 -33.85 27.77
CA ARG A 14 -51.74 -32.77 27.04
C ARG A 14 -50.48 -32.37 27.84
N ILE A 15 -49.34 -32.90 27.42
CA ILE A 15 -48.05 -32.42 27.93
C ILE A 15 -47.75 -31.14 27.15
N TRP A 16 -48.05 -30.00 27.70
CA TRP A 16 -47.54 -28.72 27.25
C TRP A 16 -46.09 -28.58 27.78
N PRO A 17 -45.08 -28.39 26.89
CA PRO A 17 -43.78 -28.06 27.37
C PRO A 17 -43.82 -26.68 28.04
N PRO A 18 -43.03 -26.46 29.09
CA PRO A 18 -42.99 -25.16 29.76
C PRO A 18 -42.25 -24.12 28.89
N LEU A 19 -42.96 -23.49 27.98
CA LEU A 19 -42.48 -22.41 27.10
C LEU A 19 -42.08 -21.13 27.92
N LEU A 20 -42.41 -21.10 29.19
CA LEU A 20 -42.14 -19.94 30.07
C LEU A 20 -40.70 -19.88 30.60
N TRP A 21 -39.90 -20.93 30.50
CA TRP A 21 -38.51 -20.91 31.01
C TRP A 21 -37.43 -20.64 29.95
N ILE A 22 -37.78 -20.65 28.68
CA ILE A 22 -36.84 -20.40 27.57
C ILE A 22 -36.67 -18.90 27.30
N CYS A 23 -37.67 -18.09 27.65
CA CYS A 23 -37.69 -16.65 27.39
C CYS A 23 -36.53 -15.84 28.05
N PRO A 24 -36.16 -16.06 29.35
CA PRO A 24 -35.09 -15.28 29.97
C PRO A 24 -33.71 -15.58 29.42
N PHE A 25 -33.44 -16.84 29.04
CA PHE A 25 -32.14 -17.23 28.43
C PHE A 25 -31.96 -16.66 27.01
N LEU A 26 -33.03 -16.65 26.21
CA LEU A 26 -33.03 -16.03 24.89
C LEU A 26 -32.82 -14.51 24.97
N LEU A 27 -33.44 -13.83 25.93
CA LEU A 27 -33.23 -12.39 26.14
C LEU A 27 -31.80 -12.08 26.56
N VAL A 28 -31.22 -12.84 27.46
CA VAL A 28 -29.83 -12.68 27.88
C VAL A 28 -28.86 -12.95 26.70
N ALA A 29 -29.09 -13.96 25.88
CA ALA A 29 -28.26 -14.25 24.72
C ALA A 29 -28.33 -13.16 23.66
N VAL A 30 -29.51 -12.57 23.42
CA VAL A 30 -29.69 -11.45 22.48
C VAL A 30 -29.00 -10.20 23.00
N VAL A 31 -29.09 -9.88 24.29
CA VAL A 31 -28.39 -8.76 24.89
C VAL A 31 -26.88 -8.95 24.82
N PHE A 32 -26.37 -10.16 25.08
CA PHE A 32 -24.94 -10.48 24.95
C PHE A 32 -24.44 -10.29 23.51
N MET A 33 -25.19 -10.78 22.51
CA MET A 33 -24.88 -10.60 21.09
C MET A 33 -24.90 -9.11 20.66
N LEU A 34 -25.78 -8.29 21.23
CA LEU A 34 -25.85 -6.87 20.92
C LEU A 34 -24.70 -6.09 21.56
N VAL A 35 -24.26 -6.46 22.78
CA VAL A 35 -23.11 -5.83 23.44
C VAL A 35 -21.81 -6.16 22.74
N ASP A 36 -21.61 -7.41 22.31
CA ASP A 36 -20.41 -7.79 21.53
C ASP A 36 -20.36 -7.07 20.18
N SER A 37 -21.50 -6.92 19.50
CA SER A 37 -21.57 -6.19 18.23
C SER A 37 -21.25 -4.70 18.39
N CYS A 38 -21.59 -4.09 19.52
CA CYS A 38 -21.30 -2.70 19.83
C CYS A 38 -19.81 -2.49 20.10
N SER A 39 -19.17 -3.36 20.88
CA SER A 39 -17.75 -3.27 21.23
C SER A 39 -16.83 -3.52 20.02
N VAL A 40 -17.22 -4.38 19.09
CA VAL A 40 -16.49 -4.61 17.84
C VAL A 40 -16.60 -3.39 16.91
N ARG A 41 -17.77 -2.75 16.85
CA ARG A 41 -17.99 -1.55 16.05
C ARG A 41 -17.22 -0.33 16.55
N GLU A 42 -17.12 -0.15 17.88
CA GLU A 42 -16.32 0.92 18.48
C GLU A 42 -14.81 0.72 18.25
N ARG A 43 -14.32 -0.52 18.32
CA ARG A 43 -12.92 -0.83 18.02
C ARG A 43 -12.57 -0.65 16.53
N ALA A 44 -13.47 -0.98 15.62
CA ALA A 44 -13.29 -0.71 14.20
C ALA A 44 -13.27 0.80 13.90
N ALA A 45 -14.19 1.58 14.46
CA ALA A 45 -14.22 3.02 14.29
C ALA A 45 -13.02 3.74 14.94
N ALA A 46 -12.49 3.23 16.06
CA ALA A 46 -11.27 3.74 16.68
C ALA A 46 -10.02 3.41 15.83
N SER A 47 -10.00 2.25 15.17
CA SER A 47 -8.92 1.86 14.25
C SER A 47 -8.93 2.71 12.97
N GLU A 48 -10.10 3.03 12.42
CA GLU A 48 -10.22 3.92 11.26
C GLU A 48 -9.80 5.35 11.59
N ARG A 49 -10.18 5.89 12.76
CA ARG A 49 -9.73 7.22 13.21
C ARG A 49 -8.24 7.29 13.50
N ALA A 50 -7.64 6.22 14.01
CA ALA A 50 -6.19 6.16 14.28
C ALA A 50 -5.34 6.12 13.00
N VAL A 51 -5.92 5.69 11.87
CA VAL A 51 -5.24 5.71 10.57
C VAL A 51 -5.35 7.08 9.89
N GLU A 52 -6.41 7.84 10.18
CA GLU A 52 -6.65 9.16 9.59
C GLU A 52 -5.85 10.29 10.27
N ASP A 53 -5.37 10.08 11.51
CA ASP A 53 -4.67 11.10 12.31
C ASP A 53 -3.15 10.90 12.34
N CYS A 54 -2.59 10.04 11.47
CA CYS A 54 -1.17 10.01 11.18
C CYS A 54 -0.85 11.09 10.12
N GLU A 55 -1.08 12.36 10.48
CA GLU A 55 -0.62 13.50 9.70
C GLU A 55 0.92 13.45 9.70
N VAL A 56 1.46 12.98 8.57
CA VAL A 56 2.89 12.99 8.31
C VAL A 56 3.35 14.45 8.41
N VAL A 57 4.03 14.78 9.50
CA VAL A 57 4.66 16.10 9.68
C VAL A 57 5.83 16.16 8.70
N GLY A 58 5.53 16.61 7.50
CA GLY A 58 6.51 16.83 6.44
C GLY A 58 6.37 18.24 5.90
N ASP A 59 7.47 18.81 5.42
CA ASP A 59 7.45 20.10 4.75
C ASP A 59 6.77 19.93 3.37
N GLU A 60 5.81 20.81 3.04
CA GLU A 60 5.21 20.84 1.70
C GLU A 60 6.14 21.50 0.69
N HIS A 61 6.44 20.80 -0.39
CA HIS A 61 7.26 21.28 -1.50
C HIS A 61 6.47 21.19 -2.80
N GLU A 62 6.55 22.25 -3.63
CA GLU A 62 6.02 22.19 -5.00
C GLU A 62 7.12 21.62 -5.91
N LEU A 63 6.91 20.41 -6.42
CA LEU A 63 7.86 19.70 -7.27
C LEU A 63 7.30 19.39 -8.65
N LEU A 64 8.17 19.38 -9.65
CA LEU A 64 7.88 18.73 -10.93
C LEU A 64 8.03 17.22 -10.74
N VAL A 65 6.95 16.47 -10.93
CA VAL A 65 6.90 15.01 -10.78
C VAL A 65 6.71 14.39 -12.15
N THR A 66 7.68 13.61 -12.59
CA THR A 66 7.64 12.84 -13.84
C THR A 66 7.61 11.34 -13.55
N GLY A 67 7.38 10.52 -14.59
CA GLY A 67 7.34 9.07 -14.46
C GLY A 67 8.40 8.39 -15.31
N TYR A 68 9.05 7.34 -14.78
CA TYR A 68 9.99 6.51 -15.52
C TYR A 68 9.74 5.01 -15.28
N CYS A 69 10.32 4.17 -16.14
CA CYS A 69 10.33 2.72 -15.99
C CYS A 69 11.71 2.16 -16.36
N ASN A 70 11.90 0.86 -16.18
CA ASN A 70 13.19 0.21 -16.45
C ASN A 70 13.55 0.06 -17.95
N CYS A 71 12.77 0.64 -18.86
CA CYS A 71 13.03 0.48 -20.31
C CYS A 71 14.24 1.30 -20.78
N GLY A 72 14.75 0.95 -21.95
CA GLY A 72 15.90 1.64 -22.54
C GLY A 72 15.68 3.11 -22.87
N LYS A 73 14.43 3.51 -23.14
CA LYS A 73 14.05 4.92 -23.39
C LYS A 73 14.15 5.76 -22.11
N CYS A 74 13.58 5.28 -21.02
CA CYS A 74 13.61 5.99 -19.73
C CYS A 74 14.99 5.95 -19.06
N CYS A 75 15.63 4.78 -19.07
CA CYS A 75 16.89 4.57 -18.34
C CYS A 75 18.15 4.64 -19.20
N GLY A 76 18.05 5.04 -20.46
CA GLY A 76 19.19 5.31 -21.33
C GLY A 76 20.11 4.11 -21.57
N TRP A 77 19.56 2.94 -21.82
CA TRP A 77 20.32 1.77 -22.16
C TRP A 77 19.88 1.14 -23.48
N ARG A 78 20.74 0.36 -24.10
CA ARG A 78 20.47 -0.45 -25.27
C ARG A 78 21.19 -1.78 -25.17
N LYS A 79 20.76 -2.78 -25.94
CA LYS A 79 21.54 -4.01 -26.09
C LYS A 79 22.81 -3.72 -26.90
N LYS A 80 23.91 -4.37 -26.56
CA LYS A 80 25.21 -4.16 -27.19
C LYS A 80 25.20 -4.47 -28.69
N TRP A 81 24.47 -5.53 -29.08
CA TRP A 81 24.29 -5.96 -30.47
C TRP A 81 22.79 -6.01 -30.79
N PHE A 82 22.32 -5.25 -31.72
CA PHE A 82 20.93 -5.14 -32.18
C PHE A 82 19.87 -5.74 -31.22
N PHE A 83 19.71 -7.09 -31.24
CA PHE A 83 18.75 -7.82 -30.41
C PHE A 83 19.41 -8.72 -29.34
N PHE A 84 20.74 -8.86 -29.37
CA PHE A 84 21.49 -9.75 -28.49
C PHE A 84 22.54 -8.99 -27.67
N GLY A 85 23.01 -9.60 -26.60
CA GLY A 85 24.05 -9.06 -25.74
C GLY A 85 23.56 -8.32 -24.51
N GLU A 86 24.50 -8.01 -23.64
CA GLU A 86 24.23 -7.34 -22.37
C GLU A 86 23.75 -5.90 -22.57
N PRO A 87 22.89 -5.39 -21.68
CA PRO A 87 22.52 -3.98 -21.65
C PRO A 87 23.74 -3.11 -21.40
N VAL A 88 23.89 -2.05 -22.21
CA VAL A 88 24.96 -1.06 -22.07
C VAL A 88 24.40 0.34 -22.05
N TYR A 89 25.09 1.26 -21.38
CA TYR A 89 24.73 2.68 -21.39
C TYR A 89 24.76 3.24 -22.81
N ASN A 90 23.70 3.94 -23.20
CA ASN A 90 23.55 4.49 -24.55
C ASN A 90 24.24 5.85 -24.73
N TYR A 91 24.40 6.61 -23.66
CA TYR A 91 24.98 7.96 -23.67
C TYR A 91 25.74 8.27 -22.37
N GLY A 92 26.35 9.47 -22.31
CA GLY A 92 27.09 9.98 -21.18
C GLY A 92 28.47 9.35 -21.00
N LYS A 93 29.12 9.64 -19.86
CA LYS A 93 30.48 9.17 -19.53
C LYS A 93 30.60 7.64 -19.43
N MET A 94 29.48 6.95 -19.25
CA MET A 94 29.42 5.49 -19.13
C MET A 94 29.06 4.80 -20.44
N LYS A 95 28.91 5.51 -21.57
CA LYS A 95 28.52 4.95 -22.87
C LYS A 95 29.31 3.67 -23.22
N GLY A 96 28.60 2.61 -23.56
CA GLY A 96 29.18 1.31 -23.93
C GLY A 96 29.57 0.41 -22.76
N LYS A 97 29.59 0.89 -21.52
CA LYS A 97 29.83 0.06 -20.34
C LYS A 97 28.57 -0.76 -19.98
N PRO A 98 28.72 -1.95 -19.38
CA PRO A 98 27.58 -2.76 -18.92
C PRO A 98 26.69 -1.98 -17.96
N LYS A 99 25.36 -2.13 -18.11
CA LYS A 99 24.38 -1.52 -17.22
C LYS A 99 23.50 -2.60 -16.59
N LYS A 100 23.41 -2.60 -15.26
CA LYS A 100 22.43 -3.40 -14.52
C LYS A 100 21.06 -2.72 -14.63
N VAL A 101 20.18 -3.29 -15.46
CA VAL A 101 18.82 -2.76 -15.66
C VAL A 101 17.97 -3.08 -14.44
N GLY A 102 17.17 -2.09 -14.00
CA GLY A 102 16.28 -2.24 -12.84
C GLY A 102 16.98 -2.15 -11.49
N VAL A 103 18.28 -1.82 -11.44
CA VAL A 103 19.01 -1.53 -10.21
C VAL A 103 19.21 -0.03 -10.10
N THR A 104 18.80 0.54 -8.97
CA THR A 104 18.88 1.97 -8.65
C THR A 104 20.30 2.39 -8.30
N ALA A 105 20.53 3.68 -8.19
CA ALA A 105 21.83 4.22 -7.78
C ALA A 105 22.20 3.84 -6.33
N SER A 106 21.23 3.62 -5.45
CA SER A 106 21.46 3.10 -4.08
C SER A 106 21.74 1.59 -4.04
N GLY A 107 21.64 0.88 -5.17
CA GLY A 107 21.87 -0.57 -5.26
C GLY A 107 20.63 -1.42 -5.02
N THR A 108 19.46 -0.83 -4.78
CA THR A 108 18.19 -1.55 -4.62
C THR A 108 17.55 -1.88 -5.97
N VAL A 109 16.59 -2.78 -5.98
CA VAL A 109 15.77 -3.06 -7.17
C VAL A 109 14.69 -2.00 -7.29
N ALA A 110 14.59 -1.36 -8.45
CA ALA A 110 13.56 -0.37 -8.73
C ALA A 110 12.16 -1.03 -8.74
N ALA A 111 11.25 -0.50 -7.93
CA ALA A 111 9.89 -0.99 -7.73
C ALA A 111 8.94 0.18 -7.44
N LYS A 112 7.64 -0.10 -7.30
CA LYS A 112 6.67 0.91 -6.88
C LYS A 112 7.11 1.54 -5.55
N GLY A 113 7.14 2.87 -5.50
CA GLY A 113 7.68 3.64 -4.38
C GLY A 113 9.15 4.05 -4.53
N THR A 114 9.86 3.60 -5.58
CA THR A 114 11.19 4.12 -5.90
C THR A 114 11.09 5.51 -6.53
N ILE A 115 11.85 6.46 -6.00
CA ILE A 115 11.94 7.85 -6.48
C ILE A 115 13.37 8.13 -6.89
N ALA A 116 13.56 8.72 -8.08
CA ALA A 116 14.79 9.35 -8.49
C ALA A 116 14.73 10.84 -8.20
N ALA A 117 15.77 11.38 -7.55
CA ALA A 117 15.86 12.79 -7.17
C ALA A 117 17.29 13.30 -7.24
N ASP A 118 17.46 14.59 -7.04
CA ASP A 118 18.79 15.19 -6.84
C ASP A 118 19.26 14.92 -5.39
N PRO A 119 20.31 14.13 -5.18
CA PRO A 119 20.77 13.78 -3.83
C PRO A 119 21.33 14.97 -3.05
N ALA A 120 21.64 16.08 -3.72
CA ALA A 120 22.04 17.31 -3.05
C ALA A 120 20.87 18.03 -2.37
N VAL A 121 19.63 17.78 -2.83
CA VAL A 121 18.40 18.37 -2.28
C VAL A 121 17.63 17.33 -1.46
N TYR A 122 17.51 16.13 -1.99
CA TYR A 122 16.80 15.00 -1.38
C TYR A 122 17.74 13.80 -1.27
N PRO A 123 18.44 13.63 -0.13
CA PRO A 123 19.35 12.49 0.08
C PRO A 123 18.64 11.14 -0.04
N PHE A 124 19.41 10.09 -0.33
CA PHE A 124 18.88 8.72 -0.31
C PHE A 124 18.22 8.40 1.04
N GLY A 125 17.08 7.73 0.98
CA GLY A 125 16.27 7.41 2.15
C GLY A 125 15.22 8.47 2.50
N THR A 126 15.25 9.67 1.87
CA THR A 126 14.17 10.65 2.04
C THR A 126 12.85 10.05 1.58
N LYS A 127 11.84 10.13 2.43
CA LYS A 127 10.49 9.70 2.08
C LYS A 127 9.71 10.89 1.55
N ILE A 128 8.95 10.66 0.48
CA ILE A 128 8.12 11.68 -0.15
C ILE A 128 6.74 11.09 -0.40
N GLU A 129 5.71 11.79 0.05
CA GLU A 129 4.33 11.47 -0.24
C GLU A 129 3.83 12.30 -1.42
N ILE A 130 3.35 11.60 -2.45
CA ILE A 130 2.99 12.19 -3.75
C ILE A 130 1.51 11.96 -4.02
N PRO A 131 0.69 13.02 -4.15
CA PRO A 131 -0.73 12.90 -4.46
C PRO A 131 -0.98 12.10 -5.74
N GLY A 132 -1.84 11.09 -5.64
CA GLY A 132 -2.21 10.22 -6.76
C GLY A 132 -1.21 9.09 -7.08
N TYR A 133 -0.04 9.04 -6.41
CA TYR A 133 0.91 7.94 -6.54
C TYR A 133 1.09 7.17 -5.23
N GLY A 134 1.11 7.88 -4.09
CA GLY A 134 1.38 7.37 -2.75
C GLY A 134 2.77 7.71 -2.26
N SER A 135 3.21 7.04 -1.20
CA SER A 135 4.51 7.28 -0.59
C SER A 135 5.63 6.55 -1.35
N GLY A 136 6.80 7.19 -1.42
CA GLY A 136 7.99 6.62 -2.00
C GLY A 136 9.27 7.03 -1.27
N ILE A 137 10.38 6.39 -1.61
CA ILE A 137 11.70 6.62 -1.01
C ILE A 137 12.68 7.00 -2.12
N VAL A 138 13.49 8.01 -1.87
CA VAL A 138 14.57 8.40 -2.77
C VAL A 138 15.66 7.33 -2.74
N GLN A 139 15.82 6.61 -3.85
CA GLN A 139 16.75 5.49 -4.01
C GLN A 139 17.53 5.57 -5.33
N ASP A 140 17.13 6.46 -6.24
CA ASP A 140 17.73 6.56 -7.57
C ASP A 140 18.14 8.00 -7.88
N VAL A 141 18.92 8.16 -8.95
CA VAL A 141 19.35 9.45 -9.48
C VAL A 141 19.13 9.47 -11.00
N GLY A 142 18.73 10.64 -11.51
CA GLY A 142 18.63 10.88 -12.95
C GLY A 142 19.57 11.99 -13.39
N GLY A 143 20.20 11.84 -14.55
CA GLY A 143 21.10 12.87 -15.08
C GLY A 143 20.41 14.21 -15.31
N SER A 144 19.14 14.20 -15.70
CA SER A 144 18.28 15.36 -15.93
C SER A 144 17.42 15.74 -14.70
N ILE A 145 17.43 14.92 -13.63
CA ILE A 145 16.62 15.15 -12.42
C ILE A 145 17.46 16.02 -11.47
N LYS A 146 17.11 17.31 -11.38
CA LYS A 146 17.85 18.31 -10.61
C LYS A 146 16.92 19.27 -9.86
N GLY A 147 17.33 19.66 -8.65
CA GLY A 147 16.60 20.64 -7.84
C GLY A 147 15.19 20.17 -7.47
N ALA A 148 14.19 20.98 -7.79
CA ALA A 148 12.77 20.73 -7.52
C ALA A 148 12.10 19.78 -8.54
N HIS A 149 12.82 18.78 -9.02
CA HIS A 149 12.33 17.77 -9.96
C HIS A 149 12.59 16.37 -9.40
N ILE A 150 11.56 15.55 -9.39
CA ILE A 150 11.63 14.12 -9.02
C ILE A 150 11.01 13.26 -10.12
N ASP A 151 11.45 12.00 -10.19
CA ASP A 151 10.96 11.03 -11.16
C ASP A 151 10.55 9.75 -10.43
N ILE A 152 9.32 9.30 -10.64
CA ILE A 152 8.72 8.18 -9.92
C ILE A 152 8.63 6.95 -10.80
N TRP A 153 8.90 5.80 -10.21
CA TRP A 153 8.98 4.55 -10.95
C TRP A 153 7.60 3.95 -11.26
N PHE A 154 7.44 3.45 -12.48
CA PHE A 154 6.29 2.68 -12.95
C PHE A 154 6.71 1.33 -13.54
N PRO A 155 5.88 0.28 -13.46
CA PRO A 155 6.20 -1.03 -13.99
C PRO A 155 6.29 -1.04 -15.53
N SER A 156 5.58 -0.15 -16.21
CA SER A 156 5.54 -0.07 -17.66
C SER A 156 5.80 1.34 -18.20
N HIS A 157 6.29 1.39 -19.45
CA HIS A 157 6.47 2.67 -20.16
C HIS A 157 5.14 3.40 -20.40
N MET A 158 4.08 2.65 -20.66
CA MET A 158 2.76 3.23 -20.89
C MET A 158 2.20 3.92 -19.63
N GLU A 159 2.39 3.33 -18.46
CA GLU A 159 1.97 3.94 -17.20
C GLU A 159 2.80 5.20 -16.88
N ALA A 160 4.13 5.15 -17.11
CA ALA A 160 4.98 6.32 -16.96
C ALA A 160 4.57 7.47 -17.89
N LEU A 161 4.22 7.16 -19.15
CA LEU A 161 3.70 8.15 -20.11
C LEU A 161 2.31 8.68 -19.71
N ALA A 162 1.43 7.81 -19.21
CA ALA A 162 0.09 8.20 -18.75
C ALA A 162 0.17 9.13 -17.53
N TRP A 163 1.16 8.96 -16.67
CA TRP A 163 1.43 9.91 -15.59
C TRP A 163 1.83 11.27 -16.13
N GLY A 164 2.73 11.29 -17.10
CA GLY A 164 3.23 12.51 -17.73
C GLY A 164 4.13 13.35 -16.81
N ALA A 165 4.06 14.66 -16.93
CA ALA A 165 4.79 15.62 -16.09
C ALA A 165 3.78 16.53 -15.38
N ARG A 166 3.84 16.57 -14.04
CA ARG A 166 2.88 17.30 -13.19
C ARG A 166 3.63 18.12 -12.15
N LYS A 167 3.19 19.34 -11.94
CA LYS A 167 3.60 20.13 -10.76
C LYS A 167 2.66 19.80 -9.63
N LEU A 168 3.18 19.25 -8.56
CA LEU A 168 2.40 18.79 -7.42
C LEU A 168 3.01 19.30 -6.12
N LYS A 169 2.15 19.58 -5.15
CA LYS A 169 2.56 19.77 -3.77
C LYS A 169 2.72 18.39 -3.14
N VAL A 170 3.93 18.10 -2.70
CA VAL A 170 4.30 16.82 -2.09
C VAL A 170 4.71 17.07 -0.65
N LYS A 171 4.48 16.08 0.22
CA LYS A 171 4.97 16.12 1.60
C LYS A 171 6.32 15.40 1.66
N VAL A 172 7.35 16.07 2.18
CA VAL A 172 8.71 15.52 2.31
C VAL A 172 8.99 15.26 3.77
N GLU A 173 9.18 14.00 4.13
CA GLU A 173 9.67 13.64 5.46
C GLU A 173 11.20 13.81 5.48
N ASN A 174 11.67 14.84 6.18
CA ASN A 174 13.10 15.02 6.40
C ASN A 174 13.64 13.90 7.27
N SER A 175 14.49 13.03 6.72
CA SER A 175 15.28 12.07 7.47
C SER A 175 16.42 12.78 8.24
N LYS A 176 16.10 13.74 9.07
CA LYS A 176 17.06 14.29 10.04
C LYS A 176 17.25 13.27 11.17
N GLY A 177 18.00 12.20 10.91
CA GLY A 177 18.28 11.23 11.97
C GLY A 177 18.93 9.91 11.57
N ALA A 178 19.13 9.62 10.29
CA ALA A 178 19.77 8.34 9.88
C ALA A 178 21.16 8.54 9.25
N GLY A 179 21.99 9.34 9.87
CA GLY A 179 23.31 9.64 9.33
C GLY A 179 24.38 9.86 10.40
N SER A 180 24.53 8.95 11.37
CA SER A 180 25.77 8.80 12.13
C SER A 180 25.77 7.50 12.93
N ALA A 181 25.78 6.37 12.25
CA ALA A 181 26.20 5.13 12.90
C ALA A 181 27.00 4.34 11.87
N ASP A 182 28.29 4.33 12.15
CA ASP A 182 29.30 3.38 11.73
C ASP A 182 30.12 3.69 10.48
N ALA A 183 31.07 4.61 10.70
CA ALA A 183 32.37 4.55 10.05
C ALA A 183 33.41 4.29 11.16
N ARG A 184 33.65 3.02 11.49
CA ARG A 184 34.87 2.55 12.15
C ARG A 184 35.34 1.27 11.48
#